data_891a0ad35341e132eb592e98fb7b31bf
#
_entry.id   891a0ad35341e132eb592e98fb7b31bf
#
_cell.length_a   1.000
_cell.length_b   1.000
_cell.length_c   1.000
_cell.angle_alpha   90.00
_cell.angle_beta   90.00
_cell.angle_gamma   90.00
#
_symmetry.space_group_name_H-M   'P 1'
#
loop_
_entity.id
_entity.type
_entity.pdbx_description
1 polymer ?
#
loop_
_entity_poly.entity_id
_entity_poly.type
_entity_poly.pdbx_seq_one_letter_code
_entity_poly.pdbx_strand_id
1 'polypeptide(L)'
;VLTALRRGEAKVQMSDVSLEGDDLAGAVGAVAQRLRGLRRVAVVATPTMETVVAIAGAVEAGVTVVTINPQSGETERAYVLQDSAPDLILDQVDLTARAALPAEPEPAAGAAGAADLPGGQGGPGGRGGDESPALIIYTSGTTGPPKGAVIPRRAIAANIDALAQAWAWTPEDVLGHALPLFHVHGLVLGTLGPLRLGSALHHTGRFAPTPGGTLYFAVPTMWSRVPEPAAFASARLLVSGSAALPVPVFERLVALAGQRVAERYGLTETLINTAARADGERRPGLVGAPLPGVDVRVTGTDEFGPVEVRGPNVFSGYLGNPAATAAALTPDGWFATGDLGLFEPDGQLRIVGRQSTDLIKSGGYKIGAGEIENALLAHPAVAETAVIGVPDDDLGQRIVAFVVPHETVDAAVLVDHVATALAPHKRPREVRFVTSLPRNPLGKVQKKLLT
;
A
#
# COMPACT_ATOMS: atom_id res chain seq x y z
N VAL A 1 -17.60 -1.69 8.86
CA VAL A 1 -16.73 -1.60 7.69
C VAL A 1 -17.54 -1.66 6.38
N LEU A 2 -18.50 -2.57 6.24
CA LEU A 2 -19.19 -2.88 4.98
C LEU A 2 -20.60 -2.24 4.90
N THR A 3 -20.70 -0.91 5.02
CA THR A 3 -21.98 -0.23 5.18
C THR A 3 -22.86 -0.31 3.93
N ALA A 4 -22.33 -0.02 2.76
CA ALA A 4 -23.11 -0.04 1.52
C ALA A 4 -23.44 -1.47 1.07
N LEU A 5 -22.52 -2.44 1.29
CA LEU A 5 -22.82 -3.85 1.04
C LEU A 5 -24.07 -4.33 1.82
N ARG A 6 -24.19 -3.94 3.11
CA ARG A 6 -25.35 -4.31 3.94
C ARG A 6 -26.66 -3.69 3.48
N ARG A 7 -26.60 -2.59 2.72
CA ARG A 7 -27.77 -1.93 2.13
C ARG A 7 -28.11 -2.43 0.73
N GLY A 8 -27.35 -3.39 0.18
CA GLY A 8 -27.50 -3.84 -1.18
C GLY A 8 -27.08 -2.79 -2.23
N GLU A 9 -26.23 -1.84 -1.86
CA GLU A 9 -25.82 -0.74 -2.76
C GLU A 9 -24.48 -1.01 -3.45
N ALA A 10 -23.76 -2.08 -3.06
CA ALA A 10 -22.44 -2.40 -3.58
C ALA A 10 -22.50 -3.13 -4.93
N LYS A 11 -21.55 -2.80 -5.80
CA LYS A 11 -21.36 -3.45 -7.10
C LYS A 11 -19.89 -3.78 -7.31
N VAL A 12 -19.60 -5.05 -7.61
CA VAL A 12 -18.25 -5.55 -7.81
C VAL A 12 -18.17 -6.31 -9.12
N GLN A 13 -17.18 -5.95 -9.93
CA GLN A 13 -16.79 -6.68 -11.13
C GLN A 13 -15.33 -7.10 -11.00
N MET A 14 -15.08 -8.41 -11.10
CA MET A 14 -13.74 -9.00 -11.11
C MET A 14 -13.53 -9.67 -12.48
N SER A 15 -12.75 -9.01 -13.34
CA SER A 15 -12.62 -9.39 -14.76
C SER A 15 -13.98 -9.50 -15.44
N ASP A 16 -14.43 -10.68 -15.75
CA ASP A 16 -15.70 -11.01 -16.44
C ASP A 16 -16.86 -11.41 -15.50
N VAL A 17 -16.57 -11.59 -14.20
CA VAL A 17 -17.59 -11.94 -13.19
C VAL A 17 -18.09 -10.68 -12.48
N SER A 18 -19.40 -10.49 -12.43
CA SER A 18 -20.02 -9.36 -11.72
C SER A 18 -21.07 -9.85 -10.72
N LEU A 19 -21.04 -9.27 -9.51
CA LEU A 19 -22.08 -9.39 -8.50
C LEU A 19 -22.47 -8.02 -7.98
N GLU A 20 -23.76 -7.77 -7.78
CA GLU A 20 -24.26 -6.50 -7.26
C GLU A 20 -25.48 -6.68 -6.36
N GLY A 21 -25.78 -5.67 -5.57
CA GLY A 21 -26.97 -5.61 -4.76
C GLY A 21 -27.16 -6.81 -3.82
N ASP A 22 -28.35 -7.35 -3.83
CA ASP A 22 -28.74 -8.46 -2.96
C ASP A 22 -28.01 -9.77 -3.29
N ASP A 23 -27.58 -9.99 -4.55
CA ASP A 23 -26.82 -11.18 -4.92
C ASP A 23 -25.42 -11.15 -4.27
N LEU A 24 -24.74 -10.02 -4.31
CA LEU A 24 -23.45 -9.86 -3.62
C LEU A 24 -23.62 -9.96 -2.10
N ALA A 25 -24.62 -9.27 -1.54
CA ALA A 25 -24.90 -9.32 -0.11
C ALA A 25 -25.29 -10.75 0.35
N GLY A 26 -26.06 -11.48 -0.45
CA GLY A 26 -26.42 -12.87 -0.20
C GLY A 26 -25.22 -13.82 -0.21
N ALA A 27 -24.32 -13.69 -1.20
CA ALA A 27 -23.11 -14.49 -1.29
C ALA A 27 -22.20 -14.24 -0.07
N VAL A 28 -21.99 -12.96 0.29
CA VAL A 28 -21.21 -12.57 1.46
C VAL A 28 -21.86 -13.07 2.75
N GLY A 29 -23.18 -12.97 2.89
CA GLY A 29 -23.94 -13.45 4.04
C GLY A 29 -23.84 -14.95 4.24
N ALA A 30 -23.86 -15.73 3.15
CA ALA A 30 -23.69 -17.18 3.20
C ALA A 30 -22.30 -17.58 3.73
N VAL A 31 -21.23 -16.91 3.25
CA VAL A 31 -19.89 -17.12 3.76
C VAL A 31 -19.79 -16.66 5.21
N ALA A 32 -20.34 -15.50 5.56
CA ALA A 32 -20.32 -14.99 6.93
C ALA A 32 -20.98 -15.98 7.91
N GLN A 33 -22.10 -16.59 7.54
CA GLN A 33 -22.81 -17.56 8.38
C GLN A 33 -21.93 -18.80 8.69
N ARG A 34 -21.14 -19.24 7.72
CA ARG A 34 -20.31 -20.45 7.82
C ARG A 34 -19.01 -20.19 8.60
N LEU A 35 -18.49 -18.97 8.59
CA LEU A 35 -17.30 -18.61 9.32
C LEU A 35 -17.58 -18.20 10.78
N ARG A 36 -18.83 -18.14 11.20
CA ARG A 36 -19.19 -17.79 12.59
C ARG A 36 -18.55 -18.76 13.59
N GLY A 37 -17.98 -18.19 14.66
CA GLY A 37 -17.31 -18.95 15.71
C GLY A 37 -15.82 -19.17 15.47
N LEU A 38 -15.31 -18.97 14.25
CA LEU A 38 -13.88 -18.91 13.99
C LEU A 38 -13.28 -17.60 14.50
N ARG A 39 -12.01 -17.63 14.86
CA ARG A 39 -11.25 -16.45 15.29
C ARG A 39 -10.53 -15.82 14.11
N ARG A 40 -9.88 -16.64 13.29
CA ARG A 40 -9.05 -16.23 12.16
C ARG A 40 -9.23 -17.16 10.97
N VAL A 41 -9.24 -16.56 9.77
CA VAL A 41 -9.23 -17.29 8.50
C VAL A 41 -8.11 -16.76 7.61
N ALA A 42 -7.30 -17.67 7.06
CA ALA A 42 -6.34 -17.30 6.02
C ALA A 42 -7.01 -17.38 4.65
N VAL A 43 -6.84 -16.33 3.85
CA VAL A 43 -7.38 -16.24 2.48
C VAL A 43 -6.24 -16.08 1.50
N VAL A 44 -6.09 -17.02 0.55
CA VAL A 44 -5.19 -16.86 -0.58
C VAL A 44 -5.79 -15.83 -1.52
N ALA A 45 -5.24 -14.61 -1.48
CA ALA A 45 -5.88 -13.42 -2.04
C ALA A 45 -5.60 -13.26 -3.55
N THR A 46 -6.14 -14.18 -4.35
CA THR A 46 -6.19 -14.07 -5.81
C THR A 46 -7.14 -12.94 -6.22
N PRO A 47 -6.95 -12.29 -7.41
CA PRO A 47 -7.83 -11.21 -7.85
C PRO A 47 -9.13 -11.77 -8.47
N THR A 48 -9.97 -12.42 -7.65
CA THR A 48 -11.20 -13.08 -8.05
C THR A 48 -12.39 -12.67 -7.19
N MET A 49 -13.60 -12.91 -7.65
CA MET A 49 -14.84 -12.64 -6.91
C MET A 49 -14.91 -13.47 -5.63
N GLU A 50 -14.44 -14.70 -5.67
CA GLU A 50 -14.37 -15.62 -4.53
C GLU A 50 -13.54 -15.01 -3.39
N THR A 51 -12.40 -14.41 -3.70
CA THR A 51 -11.56 -13.71 -2.72
C THR A 51 -12.31 -12.53 -2.09
N VAL A 52 -12.98 -11.72 -2.89
CA VAL A 52 -13.77 -10.57 -2.40
C VAL A 52 -14.87 -11.04 -1.46
N VAL A 53 -15.64 -12.05 -1.85
CA VAL A 53 -16.73 -12.61 -1.06
C VAL A 53 -16.22 -13.29 0.22
N ALA A 54 -15.10 -14.01 0.14
CA ALA A 54 -14.46 -14.65 1.31
C ALA A 54 -14.02 -13.61 2.35
N ILE A 55 -13.32 -12.57 1.92
CA ILE A 55 -12.84 -11.51 2.80
C ILE A 55 -14.00 -10.71 3.39
N ALA A 56 -14.95 -10.30 2.55
CA ALA A 56 -16.12 -9.57 3.01
C ALA A 56 -16.96 -10.40 3.98
N GLY A 57 -17.16 -11.69 3.71
CA GLY A 57 -17.87 -12.63 4.59
C GLY A 57 -17.19 -12.82 5.94
N ALA A 58 -15.89 -12.96 5.97
CA ALA A 58 -15.13 -13.05 7.22
C ALA A 58 -15.22 -11.75 8.03
N VAL A 59 -15.05 -10.60 7.39
CA VAL A 59 -15.25 -9.29 8.01
C VAL A 59 -16.66 -9.13 8.54
N GLU A 60 -17.70 -9.57 7.82
CA GLU A 60 -19.10 -9.50 8.27
C GLU A 60 -19.36 -10.45 9.45
N ALA A 61 -18.74 -11.64 9.47
CA ALA A 61 -18.83 -12.60 10.56
C ALA A 61 -18.11 -12.17 11.85
N GLY A 62 -17.30 -11.12 11.81
CA GLY A 62 -16.45 -10.75 12.96
C GLY A 62 -15.13 -11.51 13.03
N VAL A 63 -14.78 -12.26 11.98
CA VAL A 63 -13.57 -13.09 11.88
C VAL A 63 -12.42 -12.27 11.33
N THR A 64 -11.22 -12.46 11.86
CA THR A 64 -10.00 -11.79 11.40
C THR A 64 -9.46 -12.48 10.15
N VAL A 65 -9.23 -11.74 9.09
CA VAL A 65 -8.66 -12.25 7.83
C VAL A 65 -7.15 -12.12 7.83
N VAL A 66 -6.45 -13.20 7.55
CA VAL A 66 -5.02 -13.23 7.24
C VAL A 66 -4.87 -13.31 5.72
N THR A 67 -4.34 -12.28 5.09
CA THR A 67 -4.17 -12.29 3.64
C THR A 67 -2.87 -12.97 3.24
N ILE A 68 -2.95 -13.93 2.33
CA ILE A 68 -1.80 -14.66 1.79
C ILE A 68 -1.58 -14.23 0.34
N ASN A 69 -0.34 -13.85 0.02
CA ASN A 69 0.05 -13.62 -1.35
C ASN A 69 0.02 -14.94 -2.14
N PRO A 70 -0.77 -15.06 -3.22
CA PRO A 70 -0.82 -16.28 -4.02
C PRO A 70 0.50 -16.67 -4.68
N GLN A 71 1.44 -15.72 -4.79
CA GLN A 71 2.77 -15.93 -5.36
C GLN A 71 3.86 -16.17 -4.30
N SER A 72 3.52 -16.24 -3.01
CA SER A 72 4.47 -16.56 -1.95
C SER A 72 5.07 -17.95 -2.17
N GLY A 73 6.38 -18.06 -1.98
CA GLY A 73 7.06 -19.35 -1.91
C GLY A 73 6.60 -20.18 -0.69
N GLU A 74 6.81 -21.50 -0.74
CA GLU A 74 6.36 -22.42 0.31
C GLU A 74 6.85 -22.03 1.71
N THR A 75 8.10 -21.61 1.84
CA THR A 75 8.69 -21.20 3.12
C THR A 75 8.01 -19.97 3.71
N GLU A 76 7.76 -18.94 2.87
CA GLU A 76 7.07 -17.72 3.29
C GLU A 76 5.61 -18.03 3.67
N ARG A 77 4.90 -18.81 2.86
CA ARG A 77 3.54 -19.23 3.13
C ARG A 77 3.44 -20.04 4.43
N ALA A 78 4.35 -21.00 4.63
CA ALA A 78 4.41 -21.80 5.85
C ALA A 78 4.66 -20.93 7.08
N TYR A 79 5.59 -19.96 7.00
CA TYR A 79 5.84 -19.02 8.07
C TYR A 79 4.57 -18.22 8.44
N VAL A 80 3.89 -17.63 7.44
CA VAL A 80 2.67 -16.84 7.67
C VAL A 80 1.58 -17.68 8.34
N LEU A 81 1.37 -18.92 7.88
CA LEU A 81 0.36 -19.83 8.44
C LEU A 81 0.72 -20.25 9.86
N GLN A 82 1.98 -20.54 10.13
CA GLN A 82 2.44 -20.93 11.47
C GLN A 82 2.31 -19.76 12.46
N ASP A 83 2.76 -18.55 12.08
CA ASP A 83 2.74 -17.36 12.93
C ASP A 83 1.31 -16.89 13.20
N SER A 84 0.46 -16.87 12.17
CA SER A 84 -0.93 -16.40 12.30
C SER A 84 -1.88 -17.46 12.89
N ALA A 85 -1.55 -18.73 12.84
CA ALA A 85 -2.36 -19.86 13.31
C ALA A 85 -3.86 -19.70 12.99
N PRO A 86 -4.26 -19.67 11.71
CA PRO A 86 -5.66 -19.52 11.32
C PRO A 86 -6.45 -20.80 11.63
N ASP A 87 -7.73 -20.62 11.99
CA ASP A 87 -8.63 -21.75 12.25
C ASP A 87 -9.03 -22.46 10.94
N LEU A 88 -8.97 -21.75 9.80
CA LEU A 88 -9.31 -22.24 8.46
C LEU A 88 -8.47 -21.54 7.38
N ILE A 89 -8.14 -22.28 6.32
CA ILE A 89 -7.48 -21.73 5.12
C ILE A 89 -8.48 -21.81 3.95
N LEU A 90 -8.76 -20.66 3.33
CA LEU A 90 -9.57 -20.55 2.11
C LEU A 90 -8.64 -20.31 0.92
N ASP A 91 -8.42 -21.34 0.13
CA ASP A 91 -7.62 -21.28 -1.09
C ASP A 91 -8.50 -20.99 -2.32
N GLN A 92 -9.70 -21.59 -2.35
CA GLN A 92 -10.75 -21.31 -3.32
C GLN A 92 -12.11 -21.40 -2.63
N VAL A 93 -12.99 -20.44 -2.89
CA VAL A 93 -14.39 -20.44 -2.44
C VAL A 93 -15.27 -20.70 -3.65
N ASP A 94 -16.00 -21.81 -3.66
CA ASP A 94 -16.97 -22.08 -4.70
C ASP A 94 -18.23 -21.23 -4.45
N LEU A 95 -18.43 -20.20 -5.28
CA LEU A 95 -19.62 -19.33 -5.22
C LEU A 95 -20.89 -20.01 -5.74
N THR A 96 -20.76 -21.08 -6.54
CA THR A 96 -21.89 -21.81 -7.10
C THR A 96 -22.47 -22.82 -6.10
N ALA A 97 -21.63 -23.27 -5.19
CA ALA A 97 -22.05 -24.12 -4.09
C ALA A 97 -22.65 -23.26 -2.97
N ARG A 98 -23.96 -22.99 -3.05
CA ARG A 98 -24.73 -22.54 -1.86
C ARG A 98 -24.52 -23.44 -0.63
N ALA A 99 -23.70 -24.48 -0.74
CA ALA A 99 -23.56 -25.57 0.21
C ALA A 99 -22.15 -26.12 0.50
N ALA A 100 -21.05 -25.70 -0.12
CA ALA A 100 -19.79 -26.44 0.00
C ALA A 100 -18.53 -25.65 0.37
N LEU A 101 -18.47 -25.10 1.56
CA LEU A 101 -17.23 -25.14 2.36
C LEU A 101 -17.21 -26.51 3.11
N PRO A 102 -16.06 -27.10 3.45
CA PRO A 102 -16.01 -28.37 4.18
C PRO A 102 -16.93 -28.34 5.40
N ALA A 103 -17.67 -29.38 5.64
CA ALA A 103 -18.69 -29.45 6.70
C ALA A 103 -18.07 -29.37 8.12
N GLU A 104 -16.79 -29.66 8.24
CA GLU A 104 -15.99 -29.48 9.47
C GLU A 104 -14.61 -28.92 9.06
N PRO A 105 -14.11 -27.84 9.70
CA PRO A 105 -12.75 -27.41 9.51
C PRO A 105 -11.81 -28.49 10.05
N GLU A 106 -10.93 -29.04 9.21
CA GLU A 106 -9.78 -29.79 9.74
C GLU A 106 -8.95 -28.81 10.60
N PRO A 107 -8.70 -29.14 11.88
CA PRO A 107 -7.87 -28.31 12.73
C PRO A 107 -6.48 -28.23 12.08
N ALA A 108 -6.01 -27.01 11.80
CA ALA A 108 -4.64 -26.80 11.32
C ALA A 108 -3.69 -27.46 12.32
N ALA A 109 -2.90 -28.44 11.87
CA ALA A 109 -1.93 -29.14 12.70
C ALA A 109 -0.92 -28.10 13.23
N GLY A 110 -1.03 -27.77 14.54
CA GLY A 110 -0.15 -26.80 15.18
C GLY A 110 -0.80 -25.80 16.13
N ALA A 111 -2.07 -25.96 16.52
CA ALA A 111 -2.81 -25.00 17.37
C ALA A 111 -2.35 -24.91 18.85
N ALA A 112 -1.13 -25.27 19.16
CA ALA A 112 -0.53 -25.06 20.47
C ALA A 112 0.30 -23.79 20.46
N GLY A 113 -0.31 -22.67 20.92
CA GLY A 113 0.39 -21.39 21.08
C GLY A 113 -0.21 -20.23 20.28
N ALA A 114 -1.53 -20.11 20.26
CA ALA A 114 -2.17 -18.94 19.63
C ALA A 114 -1.73 -17.66 20.35
N ALA A 115 -0.90 -16.86 19.68
CA ALA A 115 -0.51 -15.53 20.18
C ALA A 115 -1.75 -14.67 20.42
N ASP A 116 -1.84 -14.02 21.57
CA ASP A 116 -2.91 -13.08 21.90
C ASP A 116 -2.94 -11.92 20.91
N LEU A 117 -4.14 -11.61 20.40
CA LEU A 117 -4.34 -10.47 19.52
C LEU A 117 -4.32 -9.19 20.36
N PRO A 118 -3.48 -8.19 20.06
CA PRO A 118 -3.62 -6.87 20.66
C PRO A 118 -4.99 -6.28 20.26
N GLY A 119 -5.75 -5.75 21.23
CA GLY A 119 -7.02 -5.10 20.95
C GLY A 119 -8.30 -5.86 21.33
N GLY A 120 -8.21 -6.87 22.19
CA GLY A 120 -9.37 -7.58 22.76
C GLY A 120 -10.00 -8.62 21.82
N GLN A 121 -10.43 -9.73 22.43
CA GLN A 121 -11.12 -10.81 21.72
C GLN A 121 -12.56 -10.41 21.44
N GLY A 122 -13.01 -10.41 20.21
CA GLY A 122 -14.43 -10.48 19.88
C GLY A 122 -14.97 -11.81 20.44
N GLY A 123 -15.90 -11.74 21.38
CA GLY A 123 -16.52 -12.94 21.95
C GLY A 123 -17.23 -13.75 20.88
N PRO A 124 -17.39 -15.08 21.07
CA PRO A 124 -18.01 -15.95 20.08
C PRO A 124 -19.46 -15.47 19.79
N GLY A 125 -19.74 -15.10 18.54
CA GLY A 125 -21.08 -14.79 18.04
C GLY A 125 -21.53 -13.33 18.01
N GLY A 126 -20.67 -12.35 18.38
CA GLY A 126 -20.97 -10.92 18.27
C GLY A 126 -20.35 -10.27 17.04
N ARG A 127 -21.03 -9.29 16.43
CA ARG A 127 -20.40 -8.35 15.49
C ARG A 127 -19.22 -7.72 16.24
N GLY A 128 -17.97 -7.93 15.76
CA GLY A 128 -16.79 -7.39 16.42
C GLY A 128 -16.90 -5.89 16.65
N GLY A 129 -16.54 -5.42 17.87
CA GLY A 129 -16.48 -4.01 18.19
C GLY A 129 -15.44 -3.28 17.33
N ASP A 130 -15.42 -1.95 17.39
CA ASP A 130 -14.54 -1.13 16.55
C ASP A 130 -13.04 -1.43 16.74
N GLU A 131 -12.64 -1.85 17.94
CA GLU A 131 -11.25 -2.26 18.25
C GLU A 131 -10.92 -3.69 17.86
N SER A 132 -11.91 -4.50 17.46
CA SER A 132 -11.64 -5.89 17.07
C SER A 132 -10.83 -5.95 15.79
N PRO A 133 -9.87 -6.90 15.69
CA PRO A 133 -9.10 -7.12 14.49
C PRO A 133 -9.98 -7.46 13.29
N ALA A 134 -9.72 -6.83 12.14
CA ALA A 134 -10.34 -7.17 10.87
C ALA A 134 -9.38 -7.90 9.94
N LEU A 135 -8.15 -7.41 9.85
CA LEU A 135 -7.13 -7.94 8.94
C LEU A 135 -5.81 -8.15 9.68
N ILE A 136 -5.05 -9.15 9.25
CA ILE A 136 -3.63 -9.29 9.52
C ILE A 136 -2.92 -9.30 8.17
N ILE A 137 -2.08 -8.28 7.94
CA ILE A 137 -1.33 -8.11 6.70
C ILE A 137 0.16 -8.21 7.03
N TYR A 138 0.85 -9.18 6.41
CA TYR A 138 2.28 -9.36 6.64
C TYR A 138 3.10 -8.36 5.86
N THR A 139 4.04 -7.73 6.57
CA THR A 139 4.99 -6.76 5.99
C THR A 139 6.35 -7.41 5.88
N SER A 140 7.00 -7.27 4.73
CA SER A 140 8.42 -7.60 4.58
C SER A 140 9.23 -6.55 5.34
N GLY A 141 9.53 -6.81 6.62
CA GLY A 141 10.38 -5.93 7.42
C GLY A 141 11.73 -5.69 6.75
N THR A 142 12.33 -4.51 7.00
CA THR A 142 13.68 -4.20 6.54
C THR A 142 14.74 -5.05 7.23
N THR A 143 14.40 -5.67 8.36
CA THR A 143 15.29 -6.52 9.18
C THR A 143 14.48 -7.65 9.81
N GLY A 144 14.81 -8.90 9.46
CA GLY A 144 14.20 -10.10 10.04
C GLY A 144 12.96 -10.63 9.29
N PRO A 145 12.27 -11.65 9.86
CA PRO A 145 11.11 -12.27 9.25
C PRO A 145 9.93 -11.29 9.12
N PRO A 146 8.99 -11.57 8.20
CA PRO A 146 7.78 -10.76 8.04
C PRO A 146 6.99 -10.65 9.35
N LYS A 147 6.38 -9.48 9.60
CA LYS A 147 5.57 -9.24 10.79
C LYS A 147 4.11 -9.07 10.39
N GLY A 148 3.19 -9.73 11.08
CA GLY A 148 1.76 -9.57 10.88
C GLY A 148 1.25 -8.29 11.54
N ALA A 149 0.93 -7.27 10.76
CA ALA A 149 0.30 -6.05 11.26
C ALA A 149 -1.20 -6.28 11.48
N VAL A 150 -1.67 -6.11 12.72
CA VAL A 150 -3.07 -6.31 13.11
C VAL A 150 -3.86 -5.02 12.90
N ILE A 151 -4.73 -5.01 11.90
CA ILE A 151 -5.53 -3.85 11.50
C ILE A 151 -6.94 -3.96 12.11
N PRO A 152 -7.31 -3.06 13.03
CA PRO A 152 -8.62 -3.07 13.65
C PRO A 152 -9.70 -2.49 12.71
N ARG A 153 -10.96 -2.81 12.99
CA ARG A 153 -12.12 -2.35 12.20
C ARG A 153 -12.22 -0.83 12.14
N ARG A 154 -11.94 -0.14 13.27
CA ARG A 154 -11.93 1.33 13.30
C ARG A 154 -10.95 1.93 12.29
N ALA A 155 -9.76 1.33 12.17
CA ALA A 155 -8.72 1.88 11.29
C ALA A 155 -9.16 1.85 9.82
N ILE A 156 -9.77 0.74 9.39
CA ILE A 156 -10.32 0.60 8.04
C ILE A 156 -11.44 1.60 7.81
N ALA A 157 -12.41 1.68 8.73
CA ALA A 157 -13.56 2.54 8.60
C ALA A 157 -13.16 4.02 8.56
N ALA A 158 -12.39 4.48 9.54
CA ALA A 158 -11.94 5.87 9.64
C ALA A 158 -11.10 6.29 8.42
N ASN A 159 -10.23 5.39 7.95
CA ASN A 159 -9.36 5.70 6.82
C ASN A 159 -10.13 5.82 5.50
N ILE A 160 -11.08 4.91 5.23
CA ILE A 160 -11.93 4.99 4.03
C ILE A 160 -12.81 6.25 4.07
N ASP A 161 -13.40 6.59 5.23
CA ASP A 161 -14.24 7.79 5.36
C ASP A 161 -13.42 9.08 5.19
N ALA A 162 -12.19 9.13 5.71
CA ALA A 162 -11.29 10.25 5.53
C ALA A 162 -10.86 10.41 4.06
N LEU A 163 -10.60 9.31 3.36
CA LEU A 163 -10.32 9.31 1.92
C LEU A 163 -11.54 9.71 1.09
N ALA A 164 -12.74 9.29 1.49
CA ALA A 164 -13.98 9.72 0.82
C ALA A 164 -14.13 11.24 0.86
N GLN A 165 -13.81 11.88 1.99
CA GLN A 165 -13.79 13.34 2.08
C GLN A 165 -12.67 13.96 1.22
N ALA A 166 -11.43 13.45 1.32
CA ALA A 166 -10.29 14.01 0.59
C ALA A 166 -10.45 13.91 -0.93
N TRP A 167 -11.06 12.84 -1.42
CA TRP A 167 -11.22 12.54 -2.84
C TRP A 167 -12.61 12.83 -3.39
N ALA A 168 -13.53 13.35 -2.57
CA ALA A 168 -14.95 13.47 -2.88
C ALA A 168 -15.49 12.16 -3.48
N TRP A 169 -15.10 11.04 -2.88
CA TRP A 169 -15.45 9.70 -3.34
C TRP A 169 -16.87 9.35 -2.91
N THR A 170 -17.73 9.09 -3.88
CA THR A 170 -19.16 8.93 -3.70
C THR A 170 -19.69 7.60 -4.26
N PRO A 171 -20.93 7.21 -3.98
CA PRO A 171 -21.55 6.01 -4.57
C PRO A 171 -21.64 6.02 -6.10
N GLU A 172 -21.68 7.19 -6.71
CA GLU A 172 -21.76 7.35 -8.17
C GLU A 172 -20.45 7.04 -8.88
N ASP A 173 -19.36 6.91 -8.13
CA ASP A 173 -18.05 6.61 -8.70
C ASP A 173 -17.93 5.15 -9.17
N VAL A 174 -17.13 4.98 -10.21
CA VAL A 174 -16.66 3.69 -10.69
C VAL A 174 -15.15 3.62 -10.51
N LEU A 175 -14.71 2.81 -9.58
CA LEU A 175 -13.29 2.60 -9.28
C LEU A 175 -12.71 1.49 -10.18
N GLY A 176 -11.73 1.84 -10.99
CA GLY A 176 -10.93 0.89 -11.77
C GLY A 176 -9.56 0.63 -11.14
N HIS A 177 -9.16 -0.62 -10.95
CA HIS A 177 -7.79 -0.98 -10.56
C HIS A 177 -7.44 -2.44 -10.93
N ALA A 178 -6.13 -2.76 -10.82
CA ALA A 178 -5.58 -4.12 -10.96
C ALA A 178 -4.58 -4.42 -9.84
N LEU A 179 -4.81 -3.85 -8.65
CA LEU A 179 -3.92 -3.98 -7.51
C LEU A 179 -4.11 -5.32 -6.80
N PRO A 180 -3.03 -5.91 -6.23
CA PRO A 180 -3.12 -7.15 -5.47
C PRO A 180 -4.03 -7.03 -4.24
N LEU A 181 -4.88 -8.04 -4.01
CA LEU A 181 -5.85 -8.07 -2.91
C LEU A 181 -5.26 -8.50 -1.56
N PHE A 182 -3.97 -8.75 -1.47
CA PHE A 182 -3.25 -9.06 -0.22
C PHE A 182 -2.51 -7.85 0.36
N HIS A 183 -2.67 -6.65 -0.22
CA HIS A 183 -2.08 -5.42 0.26
C HIS A 183 -3.12 -4.32 0.51
N VAL A 184 -2.79 -3.41 1.43
CA VAL A 184 -3.65 -2.29 1.84
C VAL A 184 -4.26 -1.57 0.64
N HIS A 185 -3.47 -1.25 -0.40
CA HIS A 185 -3.95 -0.47 -1.54
C HIS A 185 -5.06 -1.18 -2.32
N GLY A 186 -4.85 -2.45 -2.70
CA GLY A 186 -5.86 -3.20 -3.44
C GLY A 186 -7.00 -3.73 -2.55
N LEU A 187 -6.68 -4.11 -1.32
CA LEU A 187 -7.65 -4.69 -0.40
C LEU A 187 -8.46 -3.62 0.33
N VAL A 188 -7.81 -2.76 1.12
CA VAL A 188 -8.54 -1.81 1.98
C VAL A 188 -9.14 -0.71 1.13
N LEU A 189 -8.35 -0.06 0.28
CA LEU A 189 -8.86 1.03 -0.54
C LEU A 189 -9.65 0.50 -1.74
N GLY A 190 -9.02 -0.41 -2.51
CA GLY A 190 -9.58 -0.88 -3.78
C GLY A 190 -10.81 -1.78 -3.63
N THR A 191 -10.92 -2.55 -2.54
CA THR A 191 -12.02 -3.52 -2.35
C THR A 191 -12.97 -3.11 -1.24
N LEU A 192 -12.46 -2.94 0.00
CA LEU A 192 -13.33 -2.58 1.12
C LEU A 192 -13.87 -1.15 1.02
N GLY A 193 -13.16 -0.24 0.32
CA GLY A 193 -13.64 1.11 0.03
C GLY A 193 -14.98 1.12 -0.69
N PRO A 194 -15.08 0.54 -1.89
CA PRO A 194 -16.35 0.41 -2.61
C PRO A 194 -17.45 -0.28 -1.80
N LEU A 195 -17.15 -1.38 -1.10
CA LEU A 195 -18.11 -2.10 -0.26
C LEU A 195 -18.60 -1.27 0.96
N ARG A 196 -17.82 -0.27 1.37
CA ARG A 196 -18.23 0.67 2.42
C ARG A 196 -19.03 1.84 1.88
N LEU A 197 -18.60 2.42 0.77
CA LEU A 197 -19.13 3.69 0.25
C LEU A 197 -20.29 3.50 -0.75
N GLY A 198 -20.39 2.35 -1.40
CA GLY A 198 -21.41 2.06 -2.42
C GLY A 198 -20.98 2.35 -3.86
N SER A 199 -19.74 2.78 -4.07
CA SER A 199 -19.22 2.95 -5.43
C SER A 199 -19.02 1.61 -6.13
N ALA A 200 -19.09 1.60 -7.47
CA ALA A 200 -18.78 0.38 -8.22
C ALA A 200 -17.28 0.08 -8.18
N LEU A 201 -16.92 -1.20 -8.06
CA LEU A 201 -15.56 -1.71 -8.21
C LEU A 201 -15.43 -2.47 -9.54
N HIS A 202 -14.45 -2.11 -10.36
CA HIS A 202 -14.00 -2.88 -11.51
C HIS A 202 -12.52 -3.28 -11.34
N HIS A 203 -12.25 -4.53 -10.99
CA HIS A 203 -10.90 -5.08 -10.99
C HIS A 203 -10.61 -5.68 -12.37
N THR A 204 -9.68 -5.06 -13.12
CA THR A 204 -9.46 -5.36 -14.54
C THR A 204 -8.44 -6.48 -14.79
N GLY A 205 -7.91 -7.13 -13.73
CA GLY A 205 -6.84 -8.12 -13.84
C GLY A 205 -5.52 -7.49 -14.30
N ARG A 206 -5.48 -6.94 -15.51
CA ARG A 206 -4.41 -6.07 -16.01
C ARG A 206 -4.88 -4.61 -15.96
N PHE A 207 -4.04 -3.69 -15.46
CA PHE A 207 -4.40 -2.29 -15.32
C PHE A 207 -4.74 -1.65 -16.68
N ALA A 208 -5.99 -1.22 -16.81
CA ALA A 208 -6.55 -0.63 -18.03
C ALA A 208 -7.74 0.27 -17.67
N PRO A 209 -8.14 1.17 -18.57
CA PRO A 209 -9.41 1.90 -18.45
C PRO A 209 -10.59 0.95 -18.37
N THR A 210 -11.62 1.33 -17.63
CA THR A 210 -12.85 0.56 -17.48
C THR A 210 -14.07 1.41 -17.91
N PRO A 211 -15.12 0.81 -18.46
CA PRO A 211 -16.33 1.54 -18.85
C PRO A 211 -16.88 2.36 -17.69
N GLY A 212 -17.09 3.66 -17.93
CA GLY A 212 -17.60 4.58 -16.90
C GLY A 212 -16.64 4.87 -15.75
N GLY A 213 -15.38 4.45 -15.83
CA GLY A 213 -14.39 4.64 -14.77
C GLY A 213 -14.15 6.11 -14.44
N THR A 214 -14.38 6.48 -13.18
CA THR A 214 -14.21 7.85 -12.66
C THR A 214 -13.01 7.98 -11.76
N LEU A 215 -12.65 6.91 -11.05
CA LEU A 215 -11.49 6.81 -10.18
C LEU A 215 -10.57 5.68 -10.64
N TYR A 216 -9.26 5.90 -10.57
CA TYR A 216 -8.28 4.84 -10.86
C TYR A 216 -7.19 4.81 -9.81
N PHE A 217 -6.96 3.62 -9.23
CA PHE A 217 -5.89 3.39 -8.27
C PHE A 217 -4.79 2.53 -8.89
N ALA A 218 -3.57 3.04 -8.85
CA ALA A 218 -2.42 2.29 -9.35
C ALA A 218 -1.14 2.63 -8.58
N VAL A 219 -0.09 1.87 -8.84
CA VAL A 219 1.27 2.14 -8.37
C VAL A 219 2.09 2.78 -9.49
N PRO A 220 3.21 3.46 -9.19
CA PRO A 220 4.02 4.15 -10.20
C PRO A 220 4.40 3.30 -11.40
N THR A 221 4.75 2.02 -11.17
CA THR A 221 5.10 1.08 -12.26
C THR A 221 3.92 0.73 -13.17
N MET A 222 2.68 0.78 -12.67
CA MET A 222 1.49 0.64 -13.52
C MET A 222 1.31 1.91 -14.35
N TRP A 223 1.39 3.09 -13.75
CA TRP A 223 1.28 4.37 -14.46
C TRP A 223 2.36 4.54 -15.54
N SER A 224 3.61 4.15 -15.26
CA SER A 224 4.70 4.24 -16.24
C SER A 224 4.49 3.36 -17.47
N ARG A 225 3.79 2.23 -17.30
CA ARG A 225 3.54 1.23 -18.35
C ARG A 225 2.22 1.40 -19.08
N VAL A 226 1.41 2.42 -18.76
CA VAL A 226 0.20 2.73 -19.51
C VAL A 226 0.57 3.14 -20.95
N PRO A 227 0.15 2.41 -21.99
CA PRO A 227 0.54 2.73 -23.36
C PRO A 227 -0.20 3.98 -23.87
N GLU A 228 -1.48 4.14 -23.50
CA GLU A 228 -2.37 5.22 -23.93
C GLU A 228 -2.94 6.01 -22.74
N PRO A 229 -2.18 6.93 -22.12
CA PRO A 229 -2.67 7.71 -20.99
C PRO A 229 -3.94 8.52 -21.29
N ALA A 230 -4.14 8.95 -22.55
CA ALA A 230 -5.34 9.67 -22.99
C ALA A 230 -6.64 8.88 -22.74
N ALA A 231 -6.58 7.55 -22.66
CA ALA A 231 -7.74 6.72 -22.34
C ALA A 231 -8.28 6.91 -20.91
N PHE A 232 -7.51 7.57 -20.03
CA PHE A 232 -7.92 7.95 -18.67
C PHE A 232 -8.41 9.42 -18.57
N ALA A 233 -8.50 10.16 -19.69
CA ALA A 233 -8.85 11.58 -19.69
C ALA A 233 -10.24 11.89 -19.13
N SER A 234 -11.19 10.93 -19.23
CA SER A 234 -12.54 11.05 -18.67
C SER A 234 -12.61 10.80 -17.15
N ALA A 235 -11.54 10.28 -16.55
CA ALA A 235 -11.50 10.07 -15.11
C ALA A 235 -11.49 11.42 -14.39
N ARG A 236 -12.17 11.50 -13.25
CA ARG A 236 -12.08 12.70 -12.39
C ARG A 236 -10.90 12.65 -11.43
N LEU A 237 -10.38 11.45 -11.12
CA LEU A 237 -9.25 11.30 -10.20
C LEU A 237 -8.40 10.07 -10.55
N LEU A 238 -7.11 10.31 -10.75
CA LEU A 238 -6.07 9.28 -10.82
C LEU A 238 -5.28 9.30 -9.52
N VAL A 239 -5.09 8.14 -8.89
CA VAL A 239 -4.38 8.02 -7.61
C VAL A 239 -3.14 7.14 -7.76
N SER A 240 -2.02 7.61 -7.23
CA SER A 240 -0.77 6.86 -7.15
C SER A 240 -0.30 6.71 -5.71
N GLY A 241 0.32 5.58 -5.39
CA GLY A 241 0.92 5.39 -4.08
C GLY A 241 1.71 4.09 -3.97
N SER A 242 2.11 3.73 -2.74
CA SER A 242 3.00 2.62 -2.39
C SER A 242 4.49 2.84 -2.73
N ALA A 243 4.78 3.82 -3.58
CA ALA A 243 6.12 4.35 -3.87
C ALA A 243 5.96 5.78 -4.41
N ALA A 244 7.05 6.55 -4.45
CA ALA A 244 7.06 7.87 -5.09
C ALA A 244 6.78 7.75 -6.59
N LEU A 245 5.93 8.62 -7.11
CA LEU A 245 5.66 8.71 -8.55
C LEU A 245 6.78 9.53 -9.20
N PRO A 246 7.54 8.97 -10.16
CA PRO A 246 8.57 9.73 -10.86
C PRO A 246 7.99 10.97 -11.57
N VAL A 247 8.67 12.10 -11.45
CA VAL A 247 8.24 13.36 -12.06
C VAL A 247 7.93 13.22 -13.56
N PRO A 248 8.77 12.54 -14.38
CA PRO A 248 8.46 12.36 -15.80
C PRO A 248 7.17 11.56 -16.06
N VAL A 249 6.84 10.59 -15.18
CA VAL A 249 5.57 9.84 -15.30
C VAL A 249 4.38 10.74 -14.98
N PHE A 250 4.50 11.55 -13.92
CA PHE A 250 3.48 12.53 -13.56
C PHE A 250 3.22 13.52 -14.73
N GLU A 251 4.28 14.10 -15.27
CA GLU A 251 4.21 15.07 -16.38
C GLU A 251 3.63 14.45 -17.66
N ARG A 252 4.01 13.19 -17.96
CA ARG A 252 3.43 12.45 -19.08
C ARG A 252 1.93 12.26 -18.93
N LEU A 253 1.44 11.95 -17.74
CA LEU A 253 0.00 11.81 -17.47
C LEU A 253 -0.71 13.17 -17.60
N VAL A 254 -0.10 14.25 -17.15
CA VAL A 254 -0.64 15.61 -17.36
C VAL A 254 -0.72 15.95 -18.86
N ALA A 255 0.34 15.69 -19.60
CA ALA A 255 0.41 16.05 -21.02
C ALA A 255 -0.58 15.23 -21.88
N LEU A 256 -0.77 13.94 -21.61
CA LEU A 256 -1.52 13.03 -22.47
C LEU A 256 -2.94 12.74 -21.99
N ALA A 257 -3.19 12.74 -20.69
CA ALA A 257 -4.51 12.52 -20.10
C ALA A 257 -5.17 13.81 -19.59
N GLY A 258 -4.43 14.93 -19.53
CA GLY A 258 -4.90 16.18 -18.92
C GLY A 258 -5.10 16.08 -17.40
N GLN A 259 -4.62 15.01 -16.77
CA GLN A 259 -4.90 14.67 -15.37
C GLN A 259 -3.64 14.82 -14.51
N ARG A 260 -3.74 15.60 -13.44
CA ARG A 260 -2.74 15.60 -12.36
C ARG A 260 -3.04 14.47 -11.39
N VAL A 261 -2.08 13.59 -11.18
CA VAL A 261 -2.24 12.44 -10.28
C VAL A 261 -2.29 12.88 -8.83
N ALA A 262 -3.21 12.34 -8.04
CA ALA A 262 -3.23 12.49 -6.60
C ALA A 262 -2.27 11.46 -5.99
N GLU A 263 -1.14 11.91 -5.47
CA GLU A 263 -0.25 11.06 -4.70
C GLU A 263 -0.74 10.95 -3.25
N ARG A 264 -0.48 9.81 -2.63
CA ARG A 264 -0.81 9.55 -1.24
C ARG A 264 0.30 8.76 -0.57
N TYR A 265 0.40 8.88 0.76
CA TYR A 265 1.41 8.22 1.58
C TYR A 265 0.76 7.46 2.73
N GLY A 266 1.30 6.28 2.99
CA GLY A 266 0.91 5.43 4.09
C GLY A 266 1.70 4.13 4.14
N LEU A 267 1.49 3.39 5.20
CA LEU A 267 2.12 2.10 5.49
C LEU A 267 1.05 1.07 5.82
N THR A 268 1.42 -0.21 5.89
CA THR A 268 0.50 -1.24 6.35
C THR A 268 0.00 -0.95 7.77
N GLU A 269 0.87 -0.47 8.64
CA GLU A 269 0.61 -0.17 10.05
C GLU A 269 -0.26 1.05 10.28
N THR A 270 -0.36 1.94 9.29
CA THR A 270 -1.11 3.21 9.45
C THR A 270 -2.11 3.46 8.32
N LEU A 271 -2.31 2.50 7.43
CA LEU A 271 -3.09 2.67 6.20
C LEU A 271 -2.65 3.94 5.45
N ILE A 272 -3.53 4.89 5.17
CA ILE A 272 -3.17 6.14 4.50
C ILE A 272 -3.12 7.28 5.52
N ASN A 273 -2.02 8.01 5.52
CA ASN A 273 -1.75 9.11 6.43
C ASN A 273 -2.07 10.47 5.80
N THR A 274 -1.59 10.64 4.56
CA THR A 274 -1.76 11.88 3.79
C THR A 274 -2.23 11.55 2.38
N ALA A 275 -2.95 12.46 1.77
CA ALA A 275 -3.36 12.36 0.36
C ALA A 275 -3.51 13.75 -0.27
N ALA A 276 -3.11 13.88 -1.53
CA ALA A 276 -3.48 15.02 -2.32
C ALA A 276 -5.01 15.01 -2.54
N ARG A 277 -5.66 16.15 -2.34
CA ARG A 277 -7.12 16.28 -2.41
C ARG A 277 -7.63 16.32 -3.84
N ALA A 278 -8.90 15.93 -4.04
CA ALA A 278 -9.56 16.02 -5.35
C ALA A 278 -9.72 17.47 -5.82
N ASP A 279 -9.97 18.39 -4.88
CA ASP A 279 -10.18 19.82 -5.08
C ASP A 279 -8.91 20.66 -4.82
N GLY A 280 -7.78 20.02 -4.48
CA GLY A 280 -6.53 20.67 -4.14
C GLY A 280 -5.51 20.71 -5.28
N GLU A 281 -4.45 21.48 -5.07
CA GLU A 281 -3.30 21.47 -5.96
C GLU A 281 -2.54 20.16 -5.83
N ARG A 282 -2.23 19.52 -6.97
CA ARG A 282 -1.46 18.28 -7.07
C ARG A 282 -0.15 18.57 -7.78
N ARG A 283 0.93 18.43 -7.04
CA ARG A 283 2.30 18.68 -7.51
C ARG A 283 3.11 17.40 -7.42
N PRO A 284 4.02 17.14 -8.36
CA PRO A 284 4.82 15.90 -8.34
C PRO A 284 5.68 15.82 -7.07
N GLY A 285 5.73 14.62 -6.47
CA GLY A 285 6.52 14.35 -5.26
C GLY A 285 5.89 14.84 -3.96
N LEU A 286 4.70 15.45 -4.00
CA LEU A 286 3.94 15.81 -2.80
C LEU A 286 2.82 14.81 -2.55
N VAL A 287 2.82 14.24 -1.37
CA VAL A 287 1.85 13.19 -0.98
C VAL A 287 0.62 13.76 -0.26
N GLY A 288 0.38 15.06 -0.44
CA GLY A 288 -0.77 15.77 0.11
C GLY A 288 -0.66 16.12 1.60
N ALA A 289 -1.75 16.63 2.15
CA ALA A 289 -1.89 16.98 3.56
C ALA A 289 -2.38 15.78 4.38
N PRO A 290 -2.25 15.81 5.73
CA PRO A 290 -2.83 14.81 6.61
C PRO A 290 -4.33 14.63 6.35
N LEU A 291 -4.78 13.37 6.37
CA LEU A 291 -6.19 13.05 6.23
C LEU A 291 -7.00 13.51 7.44
N PRO A 292 -8.29 13.80 7.30
CA PRO A 292 -9.16 14.14 8.43
C PRO A 292 -9.06 13.12 9.58
N GLY A 293 -8.77 13.62 10.79
CA GLY A 293 -8.59 12.79 11.98
C GLY A 293 -7.24 12.10 12.11
N VAL A 294 -6.31 12.32 11.18
CA VAL A 294 -4.94 11.80 11.23
C VAL A 294 -3.99 12.95 11.54
N ASP A 295 -3.23 12.81 12.61
CA ASP A 295 -2.14 13.72 12.95
C ASP A 295 -0.85 13.20 12.33
N VAL A 296 -0.12 14.06 11.65
CA VAL A 296 1.22 13.78 11.11
C VAL A 296 2.16 14.88 11.58
N ARG A 297 3.32 14.51 12.11
CA ARG A 297 4.38 15.46 12.44
C ARG A 297 5.71 15.05 11.83
N VAL A 298 6.53 16.04 11.55
CA VAL A 298 7.93 15.88 11.20
C VAL A 298 8.74 16.42 12.36
N THR A 299 9.62 15.60 12.91
CA THR A 299 10.41 15.93 14.10
C THR A 299 11.85 16.24 13.75
N GLY A 300 12.55 16.98 14.62
CA GLY A 300 13.93 17.43 14.41
C GLY A 300 14.01 18.89 14.01
N THR A 301 15.25 19.38 13.86
CA THR A 301 15.59 20.78 13.54
C THR A 301 16.25 20.95 12.17
N ASP A 302 16.45 19.86 11.45
CA ASP A 302 17.02 19.86 10.10
C ASP A 302 15.96 20.25 9.06
N GLU A 303 16.38 20.44 7.82
CA GLU A 303 15.50 20.72 6.67
C GLU A 303 14.39 19.67 6.52
N PHE A 304 14.68 18.40 6.85
CA PHE A 304 13.71 17.30 6.91
C PHE A 304 13.99 16.41 8.13
N GLY A 305 12.97 15.70 8.58
CA GLY A 305 13.08 14.88 9.78
C GLY A 305 12.21 13.62 9.77
N PRO A 306 12.27 12.82 10.84
CA PRO A 306 11.41 11.66 11.03
C PRO A 306 9.93 12.02 10.95
N VAL A 307 9.19 11.22 10.17
CA VAL A 307 7.74 11.33 10.05
C VAL A 307 7.09 10.43 11.09
N GLU A 308 6.22 11.00 11.88
CA GLU A 308 5.46 10.28 12.92
C GLU A 308 3.96 10.51 12.74
N VAL A 309 3.17 9.48 13.05
CA VAL A 309 1.73 9.45 12.78
C VAL A 309 0.95 9.05 14.02
N ARG A 310 -0.19 9.71 14.25
CA ARG A 310 -1.16 9.36 15.28
C ARG A 310 -2.57 9.53 14.72
N GLY A 311 -3.47 8.60 15.04
CA GLY A 311 -4.86 8.68 14.60
C GLY A 311 -5.60 7.36 14.65
N PRO A 312 -6.88 7.36 14.32
CA PRO A 312 -7.71 6.16 14.31
C PRO A 312 -7.29 5.14 13.23
N ASN A 313 -6.50 5.55 12.25
CA ASN A 313 -5.97 4.72 11.16
C ASN A 313 -4.80 3.83 11.59
N VAL A 314 -4.22 4.05 12.78
CA VAL A 314 -3.05 3.28 13.27
C VAL A 314 -3.48 1.88 13.70
N PHE A 315 -2.67 0.88 13.38
CA PHE A 315 -2.86 -0.53 13.70
C PHE A 315 -2.92 -0.80 15.22
N SER A 316 -3.32 -2.00 15.61
CA SER A 316 -3.33 -2.40 17.03
C SER A 316 -1.96 -2.91 17.51
N GLY A 317 -1.04 -3.21 16.59
CA GLY A 317 0.29 -3.74 16.87
C GLY A 317 0.65 -4.92 15.98
N TYR A 318 1.82 -5.48 16.20
CA TYR A 318 2.27 -6.70 15.49
C TYR A 318 1.81 -7.95 16.23
N LEU A 319 1.27 -8.90 15.47
CA LEU A 319 0.80 -10.19 15.98
C LEU A 319 1.91 -10.90 16.79
N GLY A 320 1.59 -11.29 18.03
CA GLY A 320 2.53 -12.03 18.89
C GLY A 320 3.85 -11.31 19.21
N ASN A 321 4.01 -10.03 18.84
CA ASN A 321 5.28 -9.34 18.98
C ASN A 321 5.14 -7.98 19.70
N PRO A 322 4.88 -7.97 21.01
CA PRO A 322 4.73 -6.75 21.79
C PRO A 322 6.00 -5.89 21.83
N ALA A 323 7.18 -6.51 21.77
CA ALA A 323 8.45 -5.79 21.74
C ALA A 323 8.59 -4.96 20.45
N ALA A 324 8.27 -5.55 19.28
CA ALA A 324 8.28 -4.81 18.03
C ALA A 324 7.20 -3.73 17.97
N THR A 325 6.04 -3.99 18.60
CA THR A 325 4.96 -3.00 18.72
C THR A 325 5.41 -1.80 19.55
N ALA A 326 6.00 -2.05 20.72
CA ALA A 326 6.53 -0.98 21.57
C ALA A 326 7.66 -0.20 20.90
N ALA A 327 8.56 -0.88 20.17
CA ALA A 327 9.65 -0.23 19.44
C ALA A 327 9.18 0.62 18.24
N ALA A 328 7.97 0.40 17.74
CA ALA A 328 7.38 1.18 16.66
C ALA A 328 6.66 2.45 17.16
N LEU A 329 6.50 2.60 18.47
CA LEU A 329 5.83 3.74 19.09
C LEU A 329 6.84 4.64 19.82
N THR A 330 6.63 5.93 19.73
CA THR A 330 7.36 6.90 20.54
C THR A 330 6.83 6.91 21.98
N PRO A 331 7.59 7.44 22.97
CA PRO A 331 7.13 7.51 24.36
C PRO A 331 5.81 8.28 24.56
N ASP A 332 5.50 9.22 23.66
CA ASP A 332 4.26 10.02 23.66
C ASP A 332 3.16 9.45 22.74
N GLY A 333 3.33 8.17 22.29
CA GLY A 333 2.28 7.39 21.64
C GLY A 333 2.11 7.62 20.13
N TRP A 334 3.08 8.22 19.45
CA TRP A 334 3.08 8.33 17.99
C TRP A 334 3.70 7.09 17.35
N PHE A 335 3.18 6.70 16.22
CA PHE A 335 3.80 5.66 15.40
C PHE A 335 4.99 6.25 14.60
N ALA A 336 6.19 5.72 14.85
CA ALA A 336 7.40 6.09 14.12
C ALA A 336 7.46 5.35 12.79
N THR A 337 7.24 6.07 11.70
CA THR A 337 7.13 5.45 10.36
C THR A 337 8.44 4.90 9.82
N GLY A 338 9.58 5.40 10.32
CA GLY A 338 10.91 5.15 9.78
C GLY A 338 11.17 5.86 8.45
N ASP A 339 10.26 6.72 8.01
CA ASP A 339 10.42 7.59 6.85
C ASP A 339 10.86 8.98 7.28
N LEU A 340 11.52 9.69 6.37
CA LEU A 340 11.91 11.08 6.50
C LEU A 340 11.06 11.93 5.58
N GLY A 341 10.70 13.13 6.04
CA GLY A 341 9.88 14.05 5.26
C GLY A 341 10.02 15.49 5.72
N LEU A 342 9.35 16.37 5.01
CA LEU A 342 9.19 17.77 5.37
C LEU A 342 7.79 18.25 4.96
N PHE A 343 7.27 19.24 5.66
CA PHE A 343 6.07 19.93 5.24
C PHE A 343 6.42 21.15 4.39
N GLU A 344 5.77 21.26 3.24
CA GLU A 344 5.79 22.49 2.45
C GLU A 344 4.99 23.59 3.17
N PRO A 345 5.22 24.88 2.83
CA PRO A 345 4.51 26.00 3.48
C PRO A 345 2.98 25.92 3.40
N ASP A 346 2.44 25.23 2.40
CA ASP A 346 0.99 25.00 2.22
C ASP A 346 0.44 23.79 2.98
N GLY A 347 1.28 23.13 3.80
CA GLY A 347 0.89 21.98 4.63
C GLY A 347 0.88 20.63 3.91
N GLN A 348 1.32 20.55 2.67
CA GLN A 348 1.51 19.28 1.98
C GLN A 348 2.83 18.61 2.42
N LEU A 349 2.78 17.30 2.60
CA LEU A 349 3.95 16.51 2.99
C LEU A 349 4.74 16.08 1.75
N ARG A 350 6.07 16.19 1.86
CA ARG A 350 7.04 15.56 0.95
C ARG A 350 7.76 14.46 1.68
N ILE A 351 7.78 13.25 1.11
CA ILE A 351 8.59 12.15 1.61
C ILE A 351 9.95 12.18 0.93
N VAL A 352 11.00 12.28 1.73
CA VAL A 352 12.39 12.29 1.26
C VAL A 352 12.92 10.87 1.05
N GLY A 353 12.47 9.92 1.88
CA GLY A 353 12.81 8.51 1.75
C GLY A 353 12.82 7.78 3.09
N ARG A 354 13.21 6.50 3.07
CA ARG A 354 13.40 5.67 4.26
C ARG A 354 14.68 6.05 4.99
N GLN A 355 14.61 6.28 6.29
CA GLN A 355 15.78 6.59 7.11
C GLN A 355 16.88 5.51 7.03
N SER A 356 16.47 4.24 6.89
CA SER A 356 17.40 3.10 6.90
C SER A 356 18.02 2.77 5.54
N THR A 357 17.48 3.27 4.43
CA THR A 357 17.89 2.87 3.06
C THR A 357 18.10 4.02 2.10
N ASP A 358 17.40 5.15 2.32
CA ASP A 358 17.39 6.26 1.36
C ASP A 358 18.12 7.50 1.90
N LEU A 359 18.47 7.51 3.19
CA LEU A 359 19.29 8.55 3.77
C LEU A 359 20.76 8.22 3.57
N ILE A 360 21.46 9.03 2.77
CA ILE A 360 22.90 8.93 2.52
C ILE A 360 23.61 9.99 3.36
N LYS A 361 24.58 9.56 4.16
CA LYS A 361 25.42 10.45 4.99
C LYS A 361 26.77 10.63 4.32
N SER A 362 26.93 11.68 3.51
CA SER A 362 28.13 11.91 2.69
C SER A 362 28.73 13.27 2.97
N GLY A 363 30.00 13.30 3.39
CA GLY A 363 30.75 14.55 3.65
C GLY A 363 30.09 15.46 4.69
N GLY A 364 29.44 14.87 5.72
CA GLY A 364 28.71 15.61 6.76
C GLY A 364 27.28 16.03 6.38
N TYR A 365 26.86 15.81 5.13
CA TYR A 365 25.51 16.10 4.67
C TYR A 365 24.58 14.90 4.83
N LYS A 366 23.28 15.16 5.10
CA LYS A 366 22.20 14.20 5.03
C LYS A 366 21.50 14.40 3.68
N ILE A 367 21.55 13.39 2.83
CA ILE A 367 21.11 13.48 1.43
C ILE A 367 20.03 12.41 1.19
N GLY A 368 18.90 12.84 0.66
CA GLY A 368 17.84 11.92 0.23
C GLY A 368 18.16 11.32 -1.14
N ALA A 369 18.22 9.99 -1.24
CA ALA A 369 18.47 9.31 -2.51
C ALA A 369 17.43 9.67 -3.60
N GLY A 370 16.17 9.88 -3.20
CA GLY A 370 15.07 10.19 -4.11
C GLY A 370 15.23 11.47 -4.92
N GLU A 371 15.91 12.49 -4.37
CA GLU A 371 16.20 13.72 -5.11
C GLU A 371 17.12 13.46 -6.31
N ILE A 372 18.14 12.63 -6.07
CA ILE A 372 19.14 12.26 -7.10
C ILE A 372 18.49 11.33 -8.12
N GLU A 373 17.65 10.40 -7.67
CA GLU A 373 16.88 9.51 -8.55
C GLU A 373 15.98 10.30 -9.48
N ASN A 374 15.24 11.28 -8.97
CA ASN A 374 14.39 12.15 -9.78
C ASN A 374 15.19 12.97 -10.79
N ALA A 375 16.33 13.52 -10.40
CA ALA A 375 17.22 14.24 -11.32
C ALA A 375 17.73 13.33 -12.45
N LEU A 376 18.17 12.09 -12.11
CA LEU A 376 18.61 11.12 -13.12
C LEU A 376 17.47 10.68 -14.05
N LEU A 377 16.26 10.45 -13.54
CA LEU A 377 15.09 10.06 -14.34
C LEU A 377 14.63 11.17 -15.30
N ALA A 378 14.97 12.42 -15.04
CA ALA A 378 14.71 13.53 -15.96
C ALA A 378 15.61 13.50 -17.22
N HIS A 379 16.69 12.72 -17.21
CA HIS A 379 17.55 12.55 -18.38
C HIS A 379 16.93 11.54 -19.35
N PRO A 380 16.79 11.85 -20.67
CA PRO A 380 16.07 11.02 -21.64
C PRO A 380 16.67 9.62 -21.83
N ALA A 381 17.96 9.46 -21.61
CA ALA A 381 18.62 8.14 -21.71
C ALA A 381 18.41 7.22 -20.50
N VAL A 382 17.73 7.67 -19.42
CA VAL A 382 17.53 6.89 -18.19
C VAL A 382 16.13 6.29 -18.16
N ALA A 383 16.06 4.95 -18.15
CA ALA A 383 14.81 4.21 -18.00
C ALA A 383 14.41 4.05 -16.53
N GLU A 384 15.37 3.58 -15.72
CA GLU A 384 15.18 3.35 -14.30
C GLU A 384 16.47 3.70 -13.55
N THR A 385 16.33 4.11 -12.29
CA THR A 385 17.49 4.35 -11.45
C THR A 385 17.19 4.04 -9.99
N ALA A 386 18.25 3.68 -9.25
CA ALA A 386 18.25 3.58 -7.80
C ALA A 386 19.57 4.13 -7.25
N VAL A 387 19.50 4.93 -6.21
CA VAL A 387 20.67 5.56 -5.60
C VAL A 387 20.85 5.06 -4.17
N ILE A 388 22.08 4.69 -3.83
CA ILE A 388 22.45 4.25 -2.48
C ILE A 388 23.71 4.95 -1.99
N GLY A 389 23.90 4.95 -0.66
CA GLY A 389 25.17 5.28 -0.01
C GLY A 389 25.99 4.00 0.18
N VAL A 390 27.20 3.99 -0.35
CA VAL A 390 28.17 2.90 -0.15
C VAL A 390 29.26 3.41 0.81
N PRO A 391 29.72 2.59 1.78
CA PRO A 391 30.79 3.00 2.69
C PRO A 391 31.99 3.60 1.96
N ASP A 392 32.53 4.67 2.52
CA ASP A 392 33.66 5.43 1.98
C ASP A 392 34.48 6.01 3.13
N ASP A 393 35.81 5.82 3.07
CA ASP A 393 36.71 6.19 4.18
C ASP A 393 36.82 7.70 4.40
N ASP A 394 36.62 8.51 3.35
CA ASP A 394 36.71 9.97 3.41
C ASP A 394 35.38 10.64 3.69
N LEU A 395 34.33 10.20 2.98
CA LEU A 395 33.00 10.81 3.01
C LEU A 395 32.05 10.16 4.03
N GLY A 396 32.45 9.04 4.66
CA GLY A 396 31.55 8.16 5.42
C GLY A 396 30.70 7.29 4.49
N GLN A 397 30.01 7.89 3.53
CA GLN A 397 29.38 7.20 2.42
C GLN A 397 29.60 7.98 1.12
N ARG A 398 29.91 7.28 0.03
CA ARG A 398 29.84 7.84 -1.33
C ARG A 398 28.50 7.50 -1.98
N ILE A 399 28.02 8.42 -2.80
CA ILE A 399 26.77 8.27 -3.55
C ILE A 399 27.03 7.42 -4.79
N VAL A 400 26.33 6.29 -4.93
CA VAL A 400 26.39 5.40 -6.09
C VAL A 400 25.01 5.32 -6.74
N ALA A 401 24.94 5.61 -8.04
CA ALA A 401 23.73 5.50 -8.83
C ALA A 401 23.75 4.24 -9.69
N PHE A 402 22.74 3.40 -9.57
CA PHE A 402 22.49 2.27 -10.46
C PHE A 402 21.48 2.71 -11.52
N VAL A 403 21.85 2.58 -12.80
CA VAL A 403 21.05 3.11 -13.90
C VAL A 403 20.75 2.00 -14.91
N VAL A 404 19.47 1.85 -15.23
CA VAL A 404 19.01 1.09 -16.40
C VAL A 404 18.83 2.09 -17.53
N PRO A 405 19.65 2.07 -18.57
CA PRO A 405 19.56 3.04 -19.65
C PRO A 405 18.52 2.64 -20.71
N HIS A 406 17.86 3.62 -21.33
CA HIS A 406 17.10 3.43 -22.57
C HIS A 406 18.00 3.31 -23.80
N GLU A 407 19.12 4.05 -23.77
CA GLU A 407 20.11 4.13 -24.82
C GLU A 407 21.51 4.32 -24.22
N THR A 408 22.52 4.12 -25.02
CA THR A 408 23.92 4.28 -24.55
C THR A 408 24.18 5.71 -24.12
N VAL A 409 24.67 5.89 -22.90
CA VAL A 409 25.03 7.19 -22.32
C VAL A 409 26.27 7.02 -21.44
N ASP A 410 27.12 8.03 -21.41
CA ASP A 410 28.30 8.04 -20.55
C ASP A 410 27.93 8.42 -19.11
N ALA A 411 28.57 7.78 -18.14
CA ALA A 411 28.38 8.08 -16.72
C ALA A 411 28.63 9.57 -16.38
N ALA A 412 29.64 10.17 -17.01
CA ALA A 412 29.96 11.59 -16.83
C ALA A 412 28.78 12.51 -17.22
N VAL A 413 28.10 12.21 -18.32
CA VAL A 413 26.95 12.97 -18.79
C VAL A 413 25.83 12.97 -17.74
N LEU A 414 25.56 11.82 -17.11
CA LEU A 414 24.55 11.69 -16.06
C LEU A 414 24.96 12.43 -14.78
N VAL A 415 26.24 12.36 -14.40
CA VAL A 415 26.77 13.12 -13.26
C VAL A 415 26.65 14.64 -13.49
N ASP A 416 27.00 15.11 -14.70
CA ASP A 416 26.88 16.52 -15.07
C ASP A 416 25.41 16.97 -15.15
N HIS A 417 24.51 16.09 -15.61
CA HIS A 417 23.07 16.37 -15.59
C HIS A 417 22.58 16.59 -14.16
N VAL A 418 22.92 15.72 -13.22
CA VAL A 418 22.61 15.89 -11.79
C VAL A 418 23.24 17.17 -11.25
N ALA A 419 24.46 17.48 -11.66
CA ALA A 419 25.18 18.68 -11.25
C ALA A 419 24.51 20.01 -11.66
N THR A 420 23.76 19.97 -12.75
CA THR A 420 22.99 21.13 -13.23
C THR A 420 21.73 21.34 -12.41
N ALA A 421 21.13 20.25 -11.91
CA ALA A 421 19.86 20.27 -11.19
C ALA A 421 20.01 20.39 -9.68
N LEU A 422 21.10 19.84 -9.10
CA LEU A 422 21.27 19.71 -7.66
C LEU A 422 22.62 20.26 -7.17
N ALA A 423 22.66 20.53 -5.85
CA ALA A 423 23.89 21.03 -5.20
C ALA A 423 25.07 20.04 -5.34
N PRO A 424 26.33 20.52 -5.34
CA PRO A 424 27.52 19.70 -5.60
C PRO A 424 27.70 18.45 -4.71
N HIS A 425 27.28 18.52 -3.45
CA HIS A 425 27.38 17.38 -2.52
C HIS A 425 26.38 16.24 -2.83
N LYS A 426 25.37 16.48 -3.69
CA LYS A 426 24.38 15.49 -4.11
C LYS A 426 24.77 14.73 -5.40
N ARG A 427 25.92 15.03 -5.98
CA ARG A 427 26.40 14.37 -7.22
C ARG A 427 26.79 12.92 -6.94
N PRO A 428 26.35 11.95 -7.77
CA PRO A 428 26.88 10.60 -7.71
C PRO A 428 28.40 10.60 -7.92
N ARG A 429 29.11 9.86 -7.09
CA ARG A 429 30.55 9.62 -7.27
C ARG A 429 30.84 8.46 -8.21
N GLU A 430 29.83 7.63 -8.41
CA GLU A 430 29.90 6.46 -9.26
C GLU A 430 28.53 6.22 -9.91
N VAL A 431 28.53 5.88 -11.20
CA VAL A 431 27.35 5.42 -11.94
C VAL A 431 27.62 4.00 -12.44
N ARG A 432 26.75 3.07 -12.06
CA ARG A 432 26.77 1.66 -12.50
C ARG A 432 25.62 1.38 -13.42
N PHE A 433 25.90 0.99 -14.64
CA PHE A 433 24.87 0.57 -15.57
C PHE A 433 24.48 -0.88 -15.31
N VAL A 434 23.17 -1.13 -15.23
CA VAL A 434 22.59 -2.45 -14.97
C VAL A 434 21.47 -2.73 -15.98
N THR A 435 21.19 -4.01 -16.22
CA THR A 435 20.11 -4.41 -17.13
C THR A 435 18.72 -4.32 -16.48
N SER A 436 18.66 -4.43 -15.14
CA SER A 436 17.42 -4.31 -14.37
C SER A 436 17.74 -4.02 -12.92
N LEU A 437 16.78 -3.40 -12.20
CA LEU A 437 16.86 -3.22 -10.76
C LEU A 437 16.14 -4.38 -10.02
N PRO A 438 16.70 -4.88 -8.91
CA PRO A 438 16.05 -5.92 -8.11
C PRO A 438 14.75 -5.39 -7.50
N ARG A 439 13.66 -6.16 -7.64
CA ARG A 439 12.34 -5.74 -7.17
C ARG A 439 11.68 -6.84 -6.34
N ASN A 440 10.87 -6.42 -5.38
CA ASN A 440 9.96 -7.34 -4.69
C ASN A 440 8.72 -7.64 -5.57
N PRO A 441 7.84 -8.59 -5.17
CA PRO A 441 6.61 -8.92 -5.92
C PRO A 441 5.67 -7.72 -6.16
N LEU A 442 5.81 -6.64 -5.38
CA LEU A 442 5.07 -5.39 -5.54
C LEU A 442 5.67 -4.43 -6.56
N GLY A 443 6.79 -4.80 -7.18
CA GLY A 443 7.52 -3.93 -8.08
C GLY A 443 8.39 -2.87 -7.38
N LYS A 444 8.50 -2.87 -6.04
CA LYS A 444 9.36 -1.95 -5.29
C LYS A 444 10.83 -2.37 -5.38
N VAL A 445 11.70 -1.43 -5.72
CA VAL A 445 13.15 -1.66 -5.77
C VAL A 445 13.70 -2.06 -4.41
N GLN A 446 14.46 -3.15 -4.39
CA GLN A 446 15.13 -3.68 -3.20
C GLN A 446 16.57 -3.15 -3.12
N LYS A 447 16.75 -1.90 -2.70
CA LYS A 447 18.06 -1.22 -2.64
C LYS A 447 19.13 -1.98 -1.83
N LYS A 448 18.73 -2.78 -0.86
CA LYS A 448 19.64 -3.62 -0.07
C LYS A 448 20.36 -4.71 -0.89
N LEU A 449 19.85 -5.05 -2.06
CA LEU A 449 20.47 -6.01 -2.98
C LEU A 449 21.41 -5.33 -3.99
N LEU A 450 21.51 -4.00 -3.95
CA LEU A 450 22.46 -3.22 -4.74
C LEU A 450 23.76 -3.08 -3.96
N THR A 451 24.86 -3.57 -4.52
CA THR A 451 26.20 -3.56 -3.90
C THR A 451 27.27 -3.07 -4.86
#